data_78dadd2b5f3ce4db6e27619b4dbbf244
#
_entry.id   78dadd2b5f3ce4db6e27619b4dbbf244
#
_cell.length_a   1.000
_cell.length_b   1.000
_cell.length_c   1.000
_cell.angle_alpha   90.00
_cell.angle_beta   90.00
_cell.angle_gamma   90.00
#
_symmetry.space_group_name_H-M   'P 1'
#
loop_
_entity.id
_entity.type
_entity.pdbx_description
1 polymer ?
#
loop_
_entity_poly.entity_id
_entity_poly.type
_entity_poly.pdbx_seq_one_letter_code
_entity_poly.pdbx_strand_id
1 'polypeptide(L)'
;MLNNIKADILVIGAGPAGLTAGIYGARAGKTTVILEGRAASRLALGYEIENYPGFPSINSLDLLGKFRAHALHFGVQFVAGDAIAFGFDSDPKYVTTKDAIIEAGAIIIATGKPFSKERMILGEDRLTGVGVSYCATCDGPLYRGADVVAYGHSEEALEDLQALVQMGCRVHWVPGAKGTDRARTEAEDLVRKGVHVHIGAEVREIVGEKRVEKIILEKEGVREELAVAGVFIFREIPTAPFFSRAGLTLDHKSCVAVDRSQRTNLPGVFAAGDVTCGGLQIASAVGEGCVAAMQALGYIRKS
;
A
#
# COMPACT_ATOMS: atom_id res chain seq x y z
N MET A 1 -27.49 18.73 -1.49
CA MET A 1 -26.73 19.22 -2.66
C MET A 1 -25.28 18.80 -2.46
N LEU A 2 -24.61 18.30 -3.52
CA LEU A 2 -23.18 18.00 -3.46
C LEU A 2 -22.39 19.30 -3.34
N ASN A 3 -21.38 19.33 -2.48
CA ASN A 3 -20.45 20.43 -2.39
C ASN A 3 -19.57 20.46 -3.65
N ASN A 4 -19.43 21.63 -4.30
CA ASN A 4 -18.50 21.79 -5.41
C ASN A 4 -17.21 22.43 -4.91
N ILE A 5 -16.09 21.73 -5.04
CA ILE A 5 -14.76 22.12 -4.58
C ILE A 5 -13.86 22.29 -5.81
N LYS A 6 -13.12 23.39 -5.88
CA LYS A 6 -12.16 23.64 -6.96
C LYS A 6 -10.74 23.66 -6.43
N ALA A 7 -9.84 23.00 -7.15
CA ALA A 7 -8.43 22.95 -6.83
C ALA A 7 -7.58 23.13 -8.11
N ASP A 8 -6.34 23.60 -7.95
CA ASP A 8 -5.34 23.48 -9.02
C ASP A 8 -4.86 22.03 -9.12
N ILE A 9 -4.62 21.40 -7.95
CA ILE A 9 -4.15 20.02 -7.85
C ILE A 9 -5.02 19.27 -6.84
N LEU A 10 -5.59 18.14 -7.27
CA LEU A 10 -6.25 17.18 -6.42
C LEU A 10 -5.32 15.98 -6.21
N VAL A 11 -5.08 15.61 -4.96
CA VAL A 11 -4.36 14.39 -4.57
C VAL A 11 -5.35 13.41 -3.96
N ILE A 12 -5.36 12.17 -4.45
CA ILE A 12 -6.22 11.11 -3.92
C ILE A 12 -5.38 10.21 -3.02
N GLY A 13 -5.56 10.34 -1.71
CA GLY A 13 -4.85 9.59 -0.68
C GLY A 13 -3.92 10.43 0.19
N ALA A 14 -3.98 10.21 1.51
CA ALA A 14 -3.24 10.95 2.54
C ALA A 14 -2.08 10.12 3.14
N GLY A 15 -1.46 9.25 2.36
CA GLY A 15 -0.22 8.54 2.70
C GLY A 15 1.03 9.40 2.43
N PRO A 16 2.24 8.85 2.61
CA PRO A 16 3.50 9.57 2.40
C PRO A 16 3.62 10.24 1.02
N ALA A 17 3.26 9.53 -0.05
CA ALA A 17 3.27 10.07 -1.42
C ALA A 17 2.30 11.26 -1.56
N GLY A 18 1.07 11.09 -1.10
CA GLY A 18 0.05 12.12 -1.23
C GLY A 18 0.33 13.35 -0.38
N LEU A 19 0.76 13.16 0.86
CA LEU A 19 1.15 14.28 1.74
C LEU A 19 2.34 15.05 1.17
N THR A 20 3.33 14.33 0.61
CA THR A 20 4.47 14.98 -0.07
C THR A 20 4.00 15.75 -1.31
N ALA A 21 3.17 15.15 -2.14
CA ALA A 21 2.62 15.83 -3.30
C ALA A 21 1.85 17.10 -2.91
N GLY A 22 1.05 17.01 -1.84
CA GLY A 22 0.33 18.15 -1.27
C GLY A 22 1.25 19.29 -0.85
N ILE A 23 2.32 18.98 -0.12
CA ILE A 23 3.33 19.96 0.30
C ILE A 23 3.94 20.69 -0.91
N TYR A 24 4.35 19.96 -1.92
CA TYR A 24 4.98 20.56 -3.12
C TYR A 24 4.01 21.43 -3.91
N GLY A 25 2.75 21.00 -4.07
CA GLY A 25 1.71 21.79 -4.73
C GLY A 25 1.43 23.10 -3.98
N ALA A 26 1.17 23.04 -2.68
CA ALA A 26 0.86 24.20 -1.86
C ALA A 26 2.04 25.16 -1.74
N ARG A 27 3.28 24.68 -1.58
CA ARG A 27 4.49 25.53 -1.60
C ARG A 27 4.70 26.27 -2.91
N ALA A 28 4.20 25.75 -4.02
CA ALA A 28 4.23 26.43 -5.31
C ALA A 28 3.08 27.45 -5.47
N GLY A 29 2.34 27.75 -4.41
CA GLY A 29 1.23 28.71 -4.41
C GLY A 29 -0.04 28.20 -5.10
N LYS A 30 -0.21 26.87 -5.22
CA LYS A 30 -1.36 26.24 -5.85
C LYS A 30 -2.38 25.76 -4.83
N THR A 31 -3.67 26.01 -5.11
CA THR A 31 -4.75 25.43 -4.32
C THR A 31 -4.67 23.92 -4.43
N THR A 32 -4.26 23.28 -3.34
CA THR A 32 -4.03 21.83 -3.30
C THR A 32 -4.99 21.18 -2.31
N VAL A 33 -5.75 20.22 -2.80
CA VAL A 33 -6.72 19.43 -2.03
C VAL A 33 -6.24 17.99 -1.95
N ILE A 34 -6.25 17.41 -0.76
CA ILE A 34 -6.06 15.98 -0.55
C ILE A 34 -7.42 15.35 -0.19
N LEU A 35 -7.87 14.44 -1.04
CA LEU A 35 -9.01 13.59 -0.74
C LEU A 35 -8.55 12.40 0.11
N GLU A 36 -9.03 12.35 1.34
CA GLU A 36 -8.70 11.31 2.31
C GLU A 36 -9.87 10.34 2.45
N GLY A 37 -9.68 9.13 1.92
CA GLY A 37 -10.65 8.05 2.05
C GLY A 37 -10.64 7.39 3.42
N ARG A 38 -11.62 6.50 3.66
CA ARG A 38 -11.71 5.73 4.92
C ARG A 38 -10.62 4.67 5.07
N ALA A 39 -10.02 4.23 3.97
CA ALA A 39 -8.91 3.29 4.01
C ALA A 39 -7.67 3.99 4.61
N ALA A 40 -7.23 3.47 5.75
CA ALA A 40 -6.08 4.04 6.44
C ALA A 40 -4.76 3.79 5.67
N SER A 41 -3.80 4.71 5.80
CA SER A 41 -2.42 4.46 5.38
C SER A 41 -1.82 3.31 6.20
N ARG A 42 -0.91 2.52 5.61
CA ARG A 42 -0.14 1.49 6.33
C ARG A 42 0.63 2.08 7.52
N LEU A 43 1.05 3.33 7.45
CA LEU A 43 1.69 4.01 8.57
C LEU A 43 0.76 4.22 9.77
N ALA A 44 -0.54 4.14 9.60
CA ALA A 44 -1.50 4.24 10.70
C ALA A 44 -1.58 2.98 11.59
N LEU A 45 -0.74 1.97 11.34
CA LEU A 45 -0.68 0.72 12.13
C LEU A 45 0.17 0.83 13.41
N GLY A 46 1.02 1.87 13.54
CA GLY A 46 1.72 2.14 14.79
C GLY A 46 2.97 1.29 15.05
N TYR A 47 3.73 0.91 14.03
CA TYR A 47 4.99 0.16 14.16
C TYR A 47 6.23 1.06 14.09
N GLU A 48 7.38 0.55 14.53
CA GLU A 48 8.67 1.25 14.44
C GLU A 48 9.24 1.18 13.02
N ILE A 49 9.79 2.31 12.59
CA ILE A 49 10.43 2.50 11.28
C ILE A 49 11.89 2.87 11.51
N GLU A 50 12.81 2.08 10.98
CA GLU A 50 14.26 2.28 11.12
C GLU A 50 14.97 2.56 9.77
N ASN A 51 14.21 2.56 8.66
CA ASN A 51 14.74 2.70 7.30
C ASN A 51 14.28 3.99 6.60
N TYR A 52 13.83 5.00 7.36
CA TYR A 52 13.49 6.31 6.79
C TYR A 52 14.59 7.33 7.11
N PRO A 53 15.33 7.85 6.10
CA PRO A 53 16.44 8.77 6.32
C PRO A 53 16.04 9.99 7.14
N GLY A 54 16.87 10.32 8.15
CA GLY A 54 16.63 11.42 9.09
C GLY A 54 16.12 10.99 10.46
N PHE A 55 15.70 9.71 10.59
CA PHE A 55 15.28 9.12 11.86
C PHE A 55 15.92 7.73 12.02
N PRO A 56 16.83 7.54 13.01
CA PRO A 56 17.34 6.20 13.32
C PRO A 56 16.25 5.21 13.69
N SER A 57 15.21 5.68 14.40
CA SER A 57 13.93 4.98 14.64
C SER A 57 12.84 6.02 14.86
N ILE A 58 11.65 5.75 14.37
CA ILE A 58 10.47 6.58 14.59
C ILE A 58 9.21 5.72 14.49
N ASN A 59 8.24 5.98 15.39
CA ASN A 59 6.93 5.33 15.27
C ASN A 59 6.19 5.80 14.00
N SER A 60 5.54 4.89 13.30
CA SER A 60 4.89 5.17 12.01
C SER A 60 3.75 6.19 12.12
N LEU A 61 3.01 6.21 13.23
CA LEU A 61 1.97 7.23 13.50
C LEU A 61 2.58 8.61 13.66
N ASP A 62 3.71 8.71 14.38
CA ASP A 62 4.41 9.98 14.59
C ASP A 62 4.96 10.52 13.27
N LEU A 63 5.51 9.64 12.42
CA LEU A 63 6.01 10.03 11.10
C LEU A 63 4.87 10.51 10.20
N LEU A 64 3.74 9.80 10.17
CA LEU A 64 2.55 10.20 9.42
C LEU A 64 2.01 11.54 9.93
N GLY A 65 1.97 11.72 11.27
CA GLY A 65 1.56 12.96 11.92
C GLY A 65 2.45 14.14 11.52
N LYS A 66 3.78 13.94 11.44
CA LYS A 66 4.74 14.97 10.97
C LYS A 66 4.50 15.34 9.50
N PHE A 67 4.27 14.37 8.60
CA PHE A 67 3.93 14.67 7.20
C PHE A 67 2.62 15.47 7.10
N ARG A 68 1.60 15.08 7.86
CA ARG A 68 0.31 15.78 7.87
C ARG A 68 0.43 17.20 8.40
N ALA A 69 1.11 17.39 9.53
CA ALA A 69 1.35 18.71 10.10
C ALA A 69 2.12 19.63 9.13
N HIS A 70 3.08 19.07 8.39
CA HIS A 70 3.84 19.80 7.37
C HIS A 70 2.95 20.20 6.17
N ALA A 71 2.06 19.33 5.71
CA ALA A 71 1.10 19.66 4.66
C ALA A 71 0.13 20.77 5.10
N LEU A 72 -0.41 20.67 6.31
CA LEU A 72 -1.28 21.69 6.90
C LEU A 72 -0.58 23.05 7.06
N HIS A 73 0.71 23.06 7.45
CA HIS A 73 1.51 24.28 7.57
C HIS A 73 1.57 25.07 6.26
N PHE A 74 1.58 24.40 5.10
CA PHE A 74 1.53 25.07 3.79
C PHE A 74 0.11 25.32 3.26
N GLY A 75 -0.92 25.05 4.04
CA GLY A 75 -2.31 25.35 3.66
C GLY A 75 -2.95 24.30 2.75
N VAL A 76 -2.45 23.05 2.74
CA VAL A 76 -3.12 21.95 2.05
C VAL A 76 -4.50 21.72 2.68
N GLN A 77 -5.54 21.65 1.85
CA GLN A 77 -6.90 21.39 2.28
C GLN A 77 -7.16 19.86 2.26
N PHE A 78 -7.84 19.37 3.29
CA PHE A 78 -8.24 17.98 3.40
C PHE A 78 -9.75 17.85 3.24
N VAL A 79 -10.16 16.93 2.37
CA VAL A 79 -11.56 16.55 2.16
C VAL A 79 -11.70 15.07 2.51
N ALA A 80 -12.54 14.78 3.49
CA ALA A 80 -12.82 13.40 3.86
C ALA A 80 -13.85 12.78 2.90
N GLY A 81 -13.60 11.56 2.44
CA GLY A 81 -14.52 10.80 1.62
C GLY A 81 -13.83 9.83 0.67
N ASP A 82 -14.55 8.78 0.29
CA ASP A 82 -14.06 7.83 -0.72
C ASP A 82 -14.42 8.34 -2.12
N ALA A 83 -13.48 8.23 -3.06
CA ALA A 83 -13.73 8.47 -4.46
C ALA A 83 -14.67 7.39 -5.03
N ILE A 84 -15.77 7.78 -5.65
CA ILE A 84 -16.78 6.89 -6.23
C ILE A 84 -16.86 6.97 -7.75
N ALA A 85 -16.47 8.10 -8.33
CA ALA A 85 -16.41 8.27 -9.78
C ALA A 85 -15.29 9.25 -10.16
N PHE A 86 -14.78 9.10 -11.38
CA PHE A 86 -13.69 9.89 -11.94
C PHE A 86 -14.03 10.39 -13.34
N GLY A 87 -13.67 11.64 -13.63
CA GLY A 87 -13.58 12.19 -14.96
C GLY A 87 -12.14 12.62 -15.24
N PHE A 88 -11.26 11.62 -15.45
CA PHE A 88 -9.84 11.86 -15.69
C PHE A 88 -9.54 12.42 -17.08
N ASP A 89 -10.39 12.14 -18.05
CA ASP A 89 -10.34 12.60 -19.45
C ASP A 89 -11.05 13.93 -19.68
N SER A 90 -11.77 14.45 -18.69
CA SER A 90 -12.46 15.75 -18.78
C SER A 90 -11.53 16.94 -18.52
N ASP A 91 -11.99 18.15 -18.86
CA ASP A 91 -11.33 19.41 -18.58
C ASP A 91 -12.37 20.44 -18.08
N PRO A 92 -12.34 20.86 -16.79
CA PRO A 92 -11.45 20.36 -15.74
C PRO A 92 -11.71 18.89 -15.39
N LYS A 93 -10.67 18.22 -14.87
CA LYS A 93 -10.79 16.88 -14.33
C LYS A 93 -11.59 16.90 -13.05
N TYR A 94 -12.28 15.80 -12.71
CA TYR A 94 -13.02 15.76 -11.48
C TYR A 94 -13.00 14.37 -10.80
N VAL A 95 -13.24 14.40 -9.50
CA VAL A 95 -13.50 13.23 -8.69
C VAL A 95 -14.76 13.48 -7.88
N THR A 96 -15.66 12.49 -7.87
CA THR A 96 -16.90 12.56 -7.10
C THR A 96 -16.79 11.69 -5.85
N THR A 97 -17.24 12.23 -4.74
CA THR A 97 -17.47 11.51 -3.49
C THR A 97 -18.99 11.48 -3.20
N LYS A 98 -19.39 10.85 -2.09
CA LYS A 98 -20.79 10.88 -1.65
C LYS A 98 -21.32 12.31 -1.43
N ASP A 99 -20.43 13.22 -0.95
CA ASP A 99 -20.83 14.54 -0.44
C ASP A 99 -20.28 15.70 -1.27
N ALA A 100 -19.35 15.44 -2.20
CA ALA A 100 -18.68 16.49 -2.99
C ALA A 100 -18.31 16.05 -4.40
N ILE A 101 -18.23 17.05 -5.29
CA ILE A 101 -17.53 16.97 -6.59
C ILE A 101 -16.30 17.86 -6.46
N ILE A 102 -15.11 17.32 -6.74
CA ILE A 102 -13.85 18.04 -6.66
C ILE A 102 -13.30 18.19 -8.08
N GLU A 103 -13.30 19.40 -8.60
CA GLU A 103 -12.74 19.77 -9.91
C GLU A 103 -11.27 20.16 -9.74
N ALA A 104 -10.40 19.73 -10.65
CA ALA A 104 -8.98 20.06 -10.60
C ALA A 104 -8.34 20.19 -11.97
N GLY A 105 -7.31 21.04 -12.07
CA GLY A 105 -6.48 21.15 -13.28
C GLY A 105 -5.58 19.91 -13.46
N ALA A 106 -5.11 19.31 -12.37
CA ALA A 106 -4.34 18.06 -12.40
C ALA A 106 -4.73 17.16 -11.23
N ILE A 107 -4.59 15.84 -11.43
CA ILE A 107 -4.88 14.83 -10.41
C ILE A 107 -3.64 13.98 -10.15
N ILE A 108 -3.35 13.70 -8.86
CA ILE A 108 -2.29 12.79 -8.41
C ILE A 108 -2.93 11.65 -7.64
N ILE A 109 -2.82 10.44 -8.16
CA ILE A 109 -3.30 9.22 -7.51
C ILE A 109 -2.22 8.72 -6.55
N ALA A 110 -2.50 8.76 -5.25
CA ALA A 110 -1.59 8.36 -4.19
C ALA A 110 -2.27 7.47 -3.15
N THR A 111 -3.18 6.62 -3.64
CA THR A 111 -4.03 5.76 -2.80
C THR A 111 -3.27 4.64 -2.11
N GLY A 112 -2.03 4.40 -2.50
CA GLY A 112 -1.23 3.28 -2.01
C GLY A 112 -1.84 1.93 -2.39
N LYS A 113 -1.48 0.89 -1.63
CA LYS A 113 -2.19 -0.40 -1.62
C LYS A 113 -3.14 -0.36 -0.42
N PRO A 114 -4.45 -0.21 -0.63
CA PRO A 114 -5.39 0.00 0.46
C PRO A 114 -5.41 -1.18 1.42
N PHE A 115 -5.55 -0.86 2.68
CA PHE A 115 -5.63 -1.78 3.79
C PHE A 115 -7.05 -1.74 4.37
N SER A 116 -7.67 -2.91 4.59
CA SER A 116 -8.98 -3.03 5.22
C SER A 116 -8.86 -3.74 6.56
N LYS A 117 -9.17 -3.03 7.66
CA LYS A 117 -9.21 -3.63 9.01
C LYS A 117 -10.21 -4.79 9.11
N GLU A 118 -11.29 -4.76 8.34
CA GLU A 118 -12.32 -5.81 8.32
C GLU A 118 -11.84 -7.15 7.74
N ARG A 119 -10.67 -7.15 7.09
CA ARG A 119 -10.04 -8.34 6.51
C ARG A 119 -8.78 -8.78 7.26
N MET A 120 -8.52 -8.20 8.41
CA MET A 120 -7.37 -8.60 9.25
C MET A 120 -7.59 -9.99 9.82
N ILE A 121 -6.49 -10.73 9.94
CA ILE A 121 -6.43 -11.96 10.72
C ILE A 121 -6.52 -11.57 12.20
N LEU A 122 -7.21 -12.38 13.01
CA LEU A 122 -7.26 -12.13 14.45
C LEU A 122 -5.85 -12.06 15.03
N GLY A 123 -5.54 -10.99 15.76
CA GLY A 123 -4.20 -10.74 16.33
C GLY A 123 -3.23 -9.99 15.42
N GLU A 124 -3.56 -9.80 14.14
CA GLU A 124 -2.69 -9.12 13.17
C GLU A 124 -2.38 -7.67 13.57
N ASP A 125 -3.41 -6.89 13.92
CA ASP A 125 -3.27 -5.48 14.30
C ASP A 125 -2.36 -5.30 15.53
N ARG A 126 -2.58 -6.11 16.54
CA ARG A 126 -1.84 -6.07 17.82
C ARG A 126 -0.37 -6.47 17.67
N LEU A 127 -0.07 -7.37 16.73
CA LEU A 127 1.27 -7.94 16.53
C LEU A 127 2.01 -7.35 15.31
N THR A 128 1.43 -6.34 14.64
CA THR A 128 2.11 -5.61 13.57
C THR A 128 3.36 -4.90 14.10
N GLY A 129 4.51 -5.11 13.42
CA GLY A 129 5.82 -4.59 13.80
C GLY A 129 6.52 -5.38 14.92
N VAL A 130 5.82 -6.32 15.58
CA VAL A 130 6.41 -7.21 16.60
C VAL A 130 6.24 -8.68 16.21
N GLY A 131 6.40 -8.97 14.92
CA GLY A 131 6.33 -10.29 14.32
C GLY A 131 5.41 -10.40 13.13
N VAL A 132 4.42 -9.52 12.97
CA VAL A 132 3.65 -9.38 11.74
C VAL A 132 4.28 -8.31 10.87
N SER A 133 4.55 -8.65 9.61
CA SER A 133 5.14 -7.75 8.61
C SER A 133 4.36 -7.81 7.28
N TYR A 134 4.49 -6.76 6.48
CA TYR A 134 3.94 -6.63 5.12
C TYR A 134 5.05 -6.43 4.07
N CYS A 135 6.31 -6.57 4.46
CA CYS A 135 7.47 -6.30 3.59
C CYS A 135 8.58 -7.32 3.87
N ALA A 136 8.77 -8.27 2.96
CA ALA A 136 9.83 -9.27 3.09
C ALA A 136 11.23 -8.63 3.13
N THR A 137 11.49 -7.68 2.23
CA THR A 137 12.81 -7.02 2.11
C THR A 137 13.14 -6.12 3.30
N CYS A 138 12.13 -5.56 4.00
CA CYS A 138 12.34 -4.71 5.16
C CYS A 138 12.73 -5.52 6.39
N ASP A 139 11.94 -6.54 6.71
CA ASP A 139 11.97 -7.23 8.00
C ASP A 139 12.53 -8.65 7.90
N GLY A 140 12.57 -9.26 6.71
CA GLY A 140 13.08 -10.62 6.49
C GLY A 140 14.46 -10.88 7.09
N PRO A 141 15.45 -9.96 6.98
CA PRO A 141 16.77 -10.15 7.59
C PRO A 141 16.74 -10.40 9.10
N LEU A 142 15.73 -9.89 9.82
CA LEU A 142 15.56 -10.06 11.28
C LEU A 142 15.16 -11.50 11.66
N TYR A 143 14.65 -12.27 10.69
CA TYR A 143 14.12 -13.63 10.89
C TYR A 143 15.04 -14.72 10.31
N ARG A 144 16.29 -14.41 10.04
CA ARG A 144 17.25 -15.41 9.56
C ARG A 144 17.35 -16.60 10.48
N GLY A 145 17.13 -17.82 9.94
CA GLY A 145 17.15 -19.07 10.70
C GLY A 145 15.90 -19.33 11.55
N ALA A 146 14.91 -18.42 11.53
CA ALA A 146 13.64 -18.62 12.21
C ALA A 146 12.56 -19.16 11.25
N ASP A 147 11.54 -19.79 11.84
CA ASP A 147 10.34 -20.19 11.12
C ASP A 147 9.42 -19.00 10.95
N VAL A 148 9.01 -18.74 9.73
CA VAL A 148 8.12 -17.64 9.37
C VAL A 148 7.00 -18.11 8.44
N VAL A 149 5.85 -17.47 8.52
CA VAL A 149 4.76 -17.70 7.57
C VAL A 149 4.80 -16.65 6.47
N ALA A 150 4.67 -17.07 5.22
CA ALA A 150 4.33 -16.24 4.07
C ALA A 150 2.86 -16.50 3.70
N TYR A 151 1.97 -15.53 3.97
CA TYR A 151 0.54 -15.64 3.70
C TYR A 151 0.14 -14.82 2.48
N GLY A 152 -0.29 -15.49 1.42
CA GLY A 152 -0.71 -14.87 0.15
C GLY A 152 -0.39 -15.74 -1.04
N HIS A 153 -0.94 -15.36 -2.23
CA HIS A 153 -0.86 -16.18 -3.44
C HIS A 153 -0.62 -15.40 -4.73
N SER A 154 -0.41 -14.08 -4.65
CA SER A 154 -0.08 -13.27 -5.82
C SER A 154 1.32 -13.59 -6.35
N GLU A 155 1.64 -13.13 -7.55
CA GLU A 155 2.98 -13.22 -8.10
C GLU A 155 4.00 -12.49 -7.20
N GLU A 156 3.64 -11.31 -6.74
CA GLU A 156 4.40 -10.53 -5.78
C GLU A 156 4.61 -11.29 -4.44
N ALA A 157 3.57 -11.99 -3.95
CA ALA A 157 3.69 -12.82 -2.75
C ALA A 157 4.71 -13.95 -2.92
N LEU A 158 4.82 -14.53 -4.11
CA LEU A 158 5.82 -15.55 -4.43
C LEU A 158 7.23 -14.96 -4.56
N GLU A 159 7.38 -13.77 -5.15
CA GLU A 159 8.65 -13.04 -5.18
C GLU A 159 9.14 -12.74 -3.75
N ASP A 160 8.27 -12.23 -2.91
CA ASP A 160 8.57 -11.92 -1.50
C ASP A 160 8.88 -13.18 -0.68
N LEU A 161 8.15 -14.28 -0.91
CA LEU A 161 8.43 -15.57 -0.31
C LEU A 161 9.83 -16.07 -0.69
N GLN A 162 10.20 -15.98 -1.97
CA GLN A 162 11.54 -16.37 -2.43
C GLN A 162 12.63 -15.49 -1.81
N ALA A 163 12.36 -14.20 -1.64
CA ALA A 163 13.27 -13.29 -0.95
C ALA A 163 13.49 -13.73 0.52
N LEU A 164 12.44 -14.13 1.26
CA LEU A 164 12.57 -14.66 2.61
C LEU A 164 13.46 -15.93 2.66
N VAL A 165 13.26 -16.84 1.70
CA VAL A 165 14.11 -18.05 1.58
C VAL A 165 15.57 -17.66 1.34
N GLN A 166 15.85 -16.72 0.44
CA GLN A 166 17.21 -16.24 0.15
C GLN A 166 17.86 -15.55 1.35
N MET A 167 17.07 -14.91 2.21
CA MET A 167 17.54 -14.31 3.46
C MET A 167 17.81 -15.34 4.55
N GLY A 168 17.52 -16.62 4.29
CA GLY A 168 17.79 -17.74 5.19
C GLY A 168 16.68 -17.99 6.23
N CYS A 169 15.46 -17.54 5.98
CA CYS A 169 14.29 -17.91 6.80
C CYS A 169 13.84 -19.35 6.46
N ARG A 170 13.28 -20.05 7.43
CA ARG A 170 12.52 -21.29 7.19
C ARG A 170 11.06 -20.92 6.92
N VAL A 171 10.65 -21.01 5.67
CA VAL A 171 9.38 -20.44 5.21
C VAL A 171 8.27 -21.47 5.18
N HIS A 172 7.16 -21.16 5.83
CA HIS A 172 5.88 -21.86 5.72
C HIS A 172 4.98 -21.02 4.81
N TRP A 173 4.69 -21.53 3.62
CA TRP A 173 3.79 -20.84 2.68
C TRP A 173 2.35 -21.26 2.91
N VAL A 174 1.48 -20.30 3.20
CA VAL A 174 0.04 -20.46 3.30
C VAL A 174 -0.62 -19.61 2.22
N PRO A 175 -0.96 -20.20 1.06
CA PRO A 175 -1.53 -19.46 -0.08
C PRO A 175 -2.96 -18.95 0.20
N GLY A 176 -3.64 -19.50 1.21
CA GLY A 176 -5.06 -19.28 1.46
C GLY A 176 -5.97 -20.02 0.48
N ALA A 177 -7.28 -20.01 0.72
CA ALA A 177 -8.25 -20.74 -0.10
C ALA A 177 -8.24 -20.35 -1.59
N LYS A 178 -8.08 -19.04 -1.86
CA LYS A 178 -8.02 -18.51 -3.24
C LYS A 178 -6.74 -18.87 -3.98
N GLY A 179 -5.67 -19.20 -3.26
CA GLY A 179 -4.38 -19.55 -3.84
C GLY A 179 -4.17 -21.04 -4.09
N THR A 180 -5.17 -21.88 -3.87
CA THR A 180 -5.03 -23.35 -3.93
C THR A 180 -4.56 -23.84 -5.31
N ASP A 181 -5.10 -23.32 -6.40
CA ASP A 181 -4.72 -23.75 -7.75
C ASP A 181 -3.29 -23.34 -8.09
N ARG A 182 -2.89 -22.11 -7.76
CA ARG A 182 -1.52 -21.64 -7.93
C ARG A 182 -0.56 -22.45 -7.06
N ALA A 183 -0.95 -22.76 -5.83
CA ALA A 183 -0.13 -23.56 -4.92
C ALA A 183 0.13 -24.97 -5.48
N ARG A 184 -0.82 -25.59 -6.15
CA ARG A 184 -0.60 -26.90 -6.79
C ARG A 184 0.43 -26.86 -7.91
N THR A 185 0.52 -25.74 -8.63
CA THR A 185 1.49 -25.55 -9.71
C THR A 185 2.90 -25.26 -9.18
N GLU A 186 3.00 -24.44 -8.14
CA GLU A 186 4.28 -23.92 -7.63
C GLU A 186 4.89 -24.80 -6.51
N ALA A 187 4.07 -25.69 -5.89
CA ALA A 187 4.45 -26.43 -4.69
C ALA A 187 5.72 -27.26 -4.86
N GLU A 188 5.87 -27.97 -5.98
CA GLU A 188 7.03 -28.87 -6.18
C GLU A 188 8.36 -28.10 -6.21
N ASP A 189 8.38 -26.95 -6.88
CA ASP A 189 9.58 -26.12 -6.96
C ASP A 189 9.91 -25.49 -5.61
N LEU A 190 8.91 -25.00 -4.90
CA LEU A 190 9.07 -24.38 -3.59
C LEU A 190 9.51 -25.41 -2.53
N VAL A 191 8.95 -26.61 -2.54
CA VAL A 191 9.39 -27.70 -1.63
C VAL A 191 10.85 -28.08 -1.87
N ARG A 192 11.29 -28.14 -3.14
CA ARG A 192 12.70 -28.36 -3.48
C ARG A 192 13.62 -27.25 -2.94
N LYS A 193 13.10 -26.04 -2.79
CA LYS A 193 13.80 -24.88 -2.18
C LYS A 193 13.68 -24.83 -0.65
N GLY A 194 13.10 -25.86 -0.02
CA GLY A 194 12.98 -25.97 1.44
C GLY A 194 11.76 -25.23 2.03
N VAL A 195 10.77 -24.86 1.24
CA VAL A 195 9.54 -24.23 1.71
C VAL A 195 8.54 -25.29 2.18
N HIS A 196 7.95 -25.09 3.34
CA HIS A 196 6.83 -25.90 3.83
C HIS A 196 5.51 -25.36 3.28
N VAL A 197 4.83 -26.11 2.40
CA VAL A 197 3.64 -25.63 1.68
C VAL A 197 2.36 -26.17 2.34
N HIS A 198 1.45 -25.27 2.73
CA HIS A 198 0.18 -25.57 3.41
C HIS A 198 -1.02 -25.33 2.47
N ILE A 199 -1.18 -26.21 1.46
CA ILE A 199 -2.27 -26.10 0.46
C ILE A 199 -3.63 -26.31 1.15
N GLY A 200 -4.58 -25.38 0.87
CA GLY A 200 -5.94 -25.43 1.39
C GLY A 200 -6.07 -25.03 2.86
N ALA A 201 -4.98 -24.54 3.47
CA ALA A 201 -5.02 -24.00 4.80
C ALA A 201 -5.28 -22.48 4.79
N GLU A 202 -5.87 -21.99 5.88
CA GLU A 202 -6.10 -20.57 6.17
C GLU A 202 -5.46 -20.21 7.51
N VAL A 203 -4.87 -19.03 7.60
CA VAL A 203 -4.44 -18.48 8.89
C VAL A 203 -5.66 -17.83 9.55
N ARG A 204 -6.11 -18.39 10.68
CA ARG A 204 -7.27 -17.89 11.43
C ARG A 204 -6.90 -16.89 12.51
N GLU A 205 -5.76 -17.13 13.16
CA GLU A 205 -5.31 -16.30 14.27
C GLU A 205 -3.79 -16.26 14.30
N ILE A 206 -3.26 -15.09 14.68
CA ILE A 206 -1.85 -14.86 14.99
C ILE A 206 -1.75 -14.65 16.51
N VAL A 207 -1.02 -15.53 17.18
CA VAL A 207 -0.97 -15.60 18.64
C VAL A 207 0.41 -15.23 19.15
N GLY A 208 0.42 -14.47 20.23
CA GLY A 208 1.61 -14.08 20.98
C GLY A 208 1.27 -12.97 21.97
N GLU A 209 2.05 -12.78 22.99
CA GLU A 209 1.83 -11.77 24.02
C GLU A 209 2.54 -10.45 23.66
N LYS A 210 3.86 -10.48 23.55
CA LYS A 210 4.71 -9.33 23.20
C LYS A 210 5.19 -9.34 21.75
N ARG A 211 5.18 -10.50 21.13
CA ARG A 211 5.57 -10.74 19.74
C ARG A 211 4.84 -11.96 19.22
N VAL A 212 4.92 -12.21 17.91
CA VAL A 212 4.40 -13.47 17.34
C VAL A 212 5.10 -14.67 17.95
N GLU A 213 4.33 -15.68 18.36
CA GLU A 213 4.81 -16.94 18.93
C GLU A 213 4.33 -18.14 18.12
N LYS A 214 3.11 -18.07 17.59
CA LYS A 214 2.48 -19.10 16.76
C LYS A 214 1.34 -18.54 15.94
N ILE A 215 0.87 -19.34 15.00
CA ILE A 215 -0.39 -19.12 14.29
C ILE A 215 -1.34 -20.29 14.50
N ILE A 216 -2.63 -20.03 14.32
CA ILE A 216 -3.66 -21.06 14.19
C ILE A 216 -3.97 -21.23 12.70
N LEU A 217 -3.61 -22.37 12.16
CA LEU A 217 -4.02 -22.79 10.81
C LEU A 217 -5.33 -23.55 10.89
N GLU A 218 -6.18 -23.37 9.88
CA GLU A 218 -7.38 -24.18 9.70
C GLU A 218 -7.39 -24.79 8.30
N LYS A 219 -7.51 -26.11 8.24
CA LYS A 219 -7.66 -26.86 7.00
C LYS A 219 -8.79 -27.88 7.14
N GLU A 220 -9.77 -27.84 6.25
CA GLU A 220 -10.92 -28.77 6.24
C GLU A 220 -11.65 -28.83 7.60
N GLY A 221 -11.73 -27.69 8.31
CA GLY A 221 -12.36 -27.57 9.64
C GLY A 221 -11.49 -28.04 10.81
N VAL A 222 -10.30 -28.56 10.56
CA VAL A 222 -9.33 -28.94 11.58
C VAL A 222 -8.39 -27.77 11.85
N ARG A 223 -8.21 -27.44 13.13
CA ARG A 223 -7.28 -26.39 13.57
C ARG A 223 -6.00 -27.03 14.14
N GLU A 224 -4.87 -26.47 13.72
CA GLU A 224 -3.56 -26.82 14.24
C GLU A 224 -2.77 -25.58 14.63
N GLU A 225 -1.89 -25.72 15.61
CA GLU A 225 -0.95 -24.68 16.01
C GLU A 225 0.36 -24.85 15.27
N LEU A 226 0.89 -23.78 14.70
CA LEU A 226 2.21 -23.74 14.09
C LEU A 226 3.05 -22.68 14.79
N ALA A 227 4.11 -23.12 15.49
CA ALA A 227 5.06 -22.22 16.14
C ALA A 227 5.89 -21.48 15.10
N VAL A 228 5.86 -20.14 15.12
CA VAL A 228 6.59 -19.27 14.17
C VAL A 228 7.01 -17.98 14.86
N ALA A 229 8.13 -17.40 14.42
CA ALA A 229 8.63 -16.14 14.94
C ALA A 229 8.07 -14.92 14.21
N GLY A 230 7.57 -15.12 12.98
CA GLY A 230 7.04 -14.03 12.15
C GLY A 230 5.97 -14.47 11.16
N VAL A 231 5.11 -13.54 10.78
CA VAL A 231 4.06 -13.72 9.79
C VAL A 231 4.14 -12.59 8.77
N PHE A 232 4.51 -12.91 7.54
CA PHE A 232 4.56 -11.98 6.42
C PHE A 232 3.27 -12.09 5.62
N ILE A 233 2.50 -10.99 5.55
CA ILE A 233 1.17 -10.98 4.95
C ILE A 233 1.19 -10.21 3.63
N PHE A 234 1.05 -10.95 2.52
CA PHE A 234 1.05 -10.44 1.17
C PHE A 234 -0.37 -10.47 0.59
N ARG A 235 -1.17 -9.46 0.96
CA ARG A 235 -2.57 -9.36 0.50
C ARG A 235 -2.68 -8.56 -0.78
N GLU A 236 -3.43 -9.10 -1.72
CA GLU A 236 -3.99 -8.32 -2.82
C GLU A 236 -5.26 -7.60 -2.35
N ILE A 237 -5.27 -6.27 -2.52
CA ILE A 237 -6.51 -5.51 -2.52
C ILE A 237 -6.68 -5.01 -3.95
N PRO A 238 -7.68 -5.51 -4.70
CA PRO A 238 -7.87 -5.11 -6.09
C PRO A 238 -8.39 -3.67 -6.17
N THR A 239 -7.48 -2.71 -6.28
CA THR A 239 -7.80 -1.34 -6.73
C THR A 239 -7.79 -1.24 -8.25
N ALA A 240 -7.13 -2.19 -8.90
CA ALA A 240 -6.97 -2.31 -10.34
C ALA A 240 -8.26 -2.14 -11.17
N PRO A 241 -9.37 -2.86 -10.89
CA PRO A 241 -10.57 -2.72 -11.69
C PRO A 241 -11.18 -1.33 -11.64
N PHE A 242 -10.97 -0.60 -10.56
CA PHE A 242 -11.51 0.73 -10.34
C PHE A 242 -10.80 1.76 -11.22
N PHE A 243 -9.47 1.70 -11.26
CA PHE A 243 -8.67 2.59 -12.08
C PHE A 243 -8.71 2.23 -13.58
N SER A 244 -8.76 0.95 -13.91
CA SER A 244 -8.92 0.50 -15.29
C SER A 244 -10.24 1.00 -15.91
N ARG A 245 -11.34 0.96 -15.16
CA ARG A 245 -12.63 1.50 -15.60
C ARG A 245 -12.60 3.01 -15.81
N ALA A 246 -11.70 3.72 -15.12
CA ALA A 246 -11.48 5.15 -15.30
C ALA A 246 -10.50 5.47 -16.44
N GLY A 247 -10.13 4.51 -17.27
CA GLY A 247 -9.27 4.67 -18.44
C GLY A 247 -7.77 4.62 -18.16
N LEU A 248 -7.34 4.29 -16.94
CA LEU A 248 -5.91 4.17 -16.62
C LEU A 248 -5.36 2.82 -17.10
N THR A 249 -4.17 2.85 -17.66
CA THR A 249 -3.40 1.65 -18.00
C THR A 249 -2.78 1.08 -16.72
N LEU A 250 -2.90 -0.23 -16.57
CA LEU A 250 -2.26 -0.98 -15.50
C LEU A 250 -1.13 -1.83 -16.07
N ASP A 251 -0.11 -2.08 -15.28
CA ASP A 251 0.96 -3.01 -15.62
C ASP A 251 0.56 -4.48 -15.34
N HIS A 252 1.48 -5.41 -15.57
CA HIS A 252 1.28 -6.85 -15.36
C HIS A 252 1.06 -7.22 -13.87
N LYS A 253 1.46 -6.34 -12.94
CA LYS A 253 1.23 -6.48 -11.47
C LYS A 253 -0.06 -5.79 -11.03
N SER A 254 -0.93 -5.37 -11.95
CA SER A 254 -2.15 -4.60 -11.68
C SER A 254 -1.91 -3.26 -10.97
N CYS A 255 -0.75 -2.66 -11.15
CA CYS A 255 -0.42 -1.34 -10.63
C CYS A 255 -0.65 -0.27 -11.70
N VAL A 256 -0.89 0.97 -11.28
CA VAL A 256 -1.03 2.07 -12.24
C VAL A 256 0.30 2.27 -12.96
N ALA A 257 0.30 2.06 -14.28
CA ALA A 257 1.48 2.22 -15.11
C ALA A 257 1.86 3.70 -15.22
N VAL A 258 3.12 4.01 -14.90
CA VAL A 258 3.68 5.36 -14.98
C VAL A 258 5.05 5.36 -15.66
N ASP A 259 5.41 6.50 -16.24
CA ASP A 259 6.78 6.75 -16.68
C ASP A 259 7.68 7.20 -15.49
N ARG A 260 8.96 7.45 -15.76
CA ARG A 260 9.90 7.96 -14.74
C ARG A 260 9.53 9.32 -14.17
N SER A 261 8.61 10.03 -14.81
CA SER A 261 8.07 11.33 -14.39
C SER A 261 6.73 11.19 -13.67
N GLN A 262 6.35 9.98 -13.27
CA GLN A 262 5.08 9.66 -12.61
C GLN A 262 3.82 10.02 -13.45
N ARG A 263 3.95 10.09 -14.77
CA ARG A 263 2.85 10.35 -15.70
C ARG A 263 2.15 9.05 -16.04
N THR A 264 0.83 9.07 -15.98
CA THR A 264 -0.01 7.98 -16.50
C THR A 264 -0.22 8.12 -18.00
N ASN A 265 -1.01 7.24 -18.59
CA ASN A 265 -1.46 7.36 -19.98
C ASN A 265 -2.43 8.52 -20.20
N LEU A 266 -3.01 9.11 -19.15
CA LEU A 266 -3.98 10.21 -19.25
C LEU A 266 -3.30 11.56 -18.98
N PRO A 267 -3.40 12.55 -19.90
CA PRO A 267 -2.81 13.86 -19.69
C PRO A 267 -3.33 14.55 -18.43
N GLY A 268 -2.42 15.11 -17.60
CA GLY A 268 -2.77 15.78 -16.34
C GLY A 268 -3.15 14.84 -15.20
N VAL A 269 -3.00 13.52 -15.40
CA VAL A 269 -3.18 12.52 -14.35
C VAL A 269 -1.84 11.84 -14.07
N PHE A 270 -1.46 11.83 -12.81
CA PHE A 270 -0.20 11.29 -12.29
C PHE A 270 -0.49 10.25 -11.23
N ALA A 271 0.45 9.35 -10.94
CA ALA A 271 0.33 8.41 -9.84
C ALA A 271 1.66 8.27 -9.10
N ALA A 272 1.62 8.04 -7.78
CA ALA A 272 2.81 7.98 -6.94
C ALA A 272 2.61 7.08 -5.70
N GLY A 273 3.68 6.47 -5.25
CA GLY A 273 3.71 5.55 -4.11
C GLY A 273 3.24 4.15 -4.49
N ASP A 274 2.84 3.37 -3.50
CA ASP A 274 2.58 1.92 -3.66
C ASP A 274 1.53 1.56 -4.74
N VAL A 275 0.71 2.51 -5.16
CA VAL A 275 -0.26 2.33 -6.26
C VAL A 275 0.43 2.09 -7.60
N THR A 276 1.69 2.53 -7.75
CA THR A 276 2.54 2.32 -8.94
C THR A 276 3.46 1.11 -8.83
N CYS A 277 3.50 0.45 -7.67
CA CYS A 277 4.45 -0.63 -7.33
C CYS A 277 5.94 -0.23 -7.43
N GLY A 278 6.23 1.06 -7.38
CA GLY A 278 7.57 1.63 -7.54
C GLY A 278 8.44 1.59 -6.29
N GLY A 279 8.65 0.40 -5.66
CA GLY A 279 9.60 0.24 -4.57
C GLY A 279 8.99 -0.05 -3.21
N LEU A 280 7.71 0.20 -2.98
CA LEU A 280 6.93 -0.17 -1.76
C LEU A 280 7.60 0.26 -0.45
N GLN A 281 8.31 1.40 -0.45
CA GLN A 281 9.01 1.98 0.68
C GLN A 281 8.50 3.40 0.94
N ILE A 282 8.59 3.86 2.19
CA ILE A 282 8.21 5.23 2.55
C ILE A 282 9.04 6.25 1.78
N ALA A 283 10.36 6.00 1.69
CA ALA A 283 11.29 6.90 1.01
C ALA A 283 10.99 6.99 -0.50
N SER A 284 10.69 5.85 -1.17
CA SER A 284 10.28 5.85 -2.59
C SER A 284 8.96 6.59 -2.78
N ALA A 285 7.96 6.33 -1.93
CA ALA A 285 6.67 7.00 -1.99
C ALA A 285 6.78 8.52 -1.83
N VAL A 286 7.63 8.99 -0.91
CA VAL A 286 7.94 10.42 -0.74
C VAL A 286 8.61 10.99 -2.01
N GLY A 287 9.61 10.30 -2.57
CA GLY A 287 10.28 10.72 -3.80
C GLY A 287 9.32 10.80 -5.00
N GLU A 288 8.50 9.77 -5.18
CA GLU A 288 7.51 9.72 -6.25
C GLU A 288 6.44 10.81 -6.10
N GLY A 289 5.94 11.06 -4.86
CA GLY A 289 5.01 12.15 -4.58
C GLY A 289 5.58 13.52 -4.94
N CYS A 290 6.87 13.75 -4.66
CA CYS A 290 7.58 14.95 -5.09
C CYS A 290 7.61 15.07 -6.62
N VAL A 291 8.02 14.00 -7.33
CA VAL A 291 8.12 13.99 -8.81
C VAL A 291 6.74 14.23 -9.43
N ALA A 292 5.70 13.53 -8.96
CA ALA A 292 4.34 13.69 -9.46
C ALA A 292 3.83 15.14 -9.32
N ALA A 293 4.06 15.76 -8.15
CA ALA A 293 3.67 17.15 -7.92
C ALA A 293 4.40 18.13 -8.83
N MET A 294 5.72 17.96 -9.02
CA MET A 294 6.50 18.80 -9.92
C MET A 294 6.01 18.70 -11.37
N GLN A 295 5.61 17.50 -11.81
CA GLN A 295 5.04 17.29 -13.14
C GLN A 295 3.63 17.87 -13.27
N ALA A 296 2.79 17.72 -12.23
CA ALA A 296 1.46 18.34 -12.20
C ALA A 296 1.55 19.86 -12.28
N LEU A 297 2.48 20.48 -11.53
CA LEU A 297 2.76 21.91 -11.62
C LEU A 297 3.22 22.33 -13.02
N GLY A 298 4.04 21.52 -13.68
CA GLY A 298 4.47 21.76 -15.06
C GLY A 298 3.32 21.64 -16.07
N TYR A 299 2.38 20.74 -15.83
CA TYR A 299 1.20 20.54 -16.67
C TYR A 299 0.25 21.73 -16.59
N ILE A 300 -0.18 22.13 -15.39
CA ILE A 300 -1.13 23.25 -15.21
C ILE A 300 -0.59 24.63 -15.60
N ARG A 301 0.73 24.79 -15.74
CA ARG A 301 1.32 26.04 -16.30
C ARG A 301 1.20 26.14 -17.80
N LYS A 302 0.96 25.05 -18.50
CA LYS A 302 0.89 24.95 -19.96
C LYS A 302 -0.54 24.91 -20.48
N SER A 303 -1.48 24.54 -19.58
CA SER A 303 -2.93 24.62 -19.81
C SER A 303 -3.47 26.00 -19.49
#